data_e317102a69f7a24eca413095b92bde11
#
_entry.id   e317102a69f7a24eca413095b92bde11
#
_cell.length_a   1.000
_cell.length_b   1.000
_cell.length_c   1.000
_cell.angle_alpha   90.00
_cell.angle_beta   90.00
_cell.angle_gamma   90.00
#
_symmetry.space_group_name_H-M   'P 1'
#
loop_
_entity.id
_entity.type
_entity.pdbx_description
1 polymer ?
#
loop_
_entity_poly.entity_id
_entity_poly.type
_entity_poly.pdbx_seq_one_letter_code
_entity_poly.pdbx_strand_id
1 'polypeptide(L)'
;HKTDLCMVGPEVDGSLKRAEKLSEHLNVKTTFTGKLDKASWRSLSDNHNIFINTTNFDNTPVSVIEAMALGLPVVSTNVGGMPYLIEDGITGLLVPPNNSEAMTKAIEKLISNPALAATISINARKQVEAFDWDIVKHQWLKLLK
;
A
#
# COMPACT_ATOMS: atom_id res chain seq x y z
N HIS A 1 12.50 -8.85 -13.63
CA HIS A 1 11.11 -9.35 -13.53
C HIS A 1 10.21 -8.53 -14.44
N LYS A 2 9.25 -9.18 -15.11
CA LYS A 2 8.22 -8.48 -15.89
C LYS A 2 7.05 -8.20 -14.95
N THR A 3 6.82 -6.92 -14.65
CA THR A 3 5.78 -6.47 -13.71
C THR A 3 4.89 -5.45 -14.40
N ASP A 4 3.61 -5.45 -14.05
CA ASP A 4 2.65 -4.43 -14.48
C ASP A 4 2.38 -3.50 -13.28
N LEU A 5 2.26 -2.19 -13.56
CA LEU A 5 1.90 -1.19 -12.55
C LEU A 5 0.44 -0.77 -12.72
N CYS A 6 -0.29 -0.68 -11.61
CA CYS A 6 -1.62 -0.10 -11.58
C CYS A 6 -1.64 1.09 -10.64
N MET A 7 -1.97 2.26 -11.15
CA MET A 7 -2.12 3.50 -10.39
C MET A 7 -3.60 3.82 -10.18
N VAL A 8 -4.02 3.88 -8.92
CA VAL A 8 -5.40 4.12 -8.52
C VAL A 8 -5.50 5.49 -7.85
N GLY A 9 -6.40 6.32 -8.33
CA GLY A 9 -6.64 7.64 -7.75
C GLY A 9 -7.16 8.63 -8.78
N PRO A 10 -7.87 9.68 -8.34
CA PRO A 10 -8.32 10.73 -9.25
C PRO A 10 -7.14 11.61 -9.69
N GLU A 11 -7.27 12.18 -10.88
CA GLU A 11 -6.43 13.29 -11.29
C GLU A 11 -6.80 14.55 -10.49
N VAL A 12 -5.83 15.22 -9.90
CA VAL A 12 -6.05 16.40 -9.05
C VAL A 12 -5.20 17.61 -9.44
N ASP A 13 -3.96 17.37 -9.91
CA ASP A 13 -2.94 18.43 -10.02
C ASP A 13 -2.17 18.43 -11.35
N GLY A 14 -2.65 17.72 -12.36
CA GLY A 14 -1.97 17.56 -13.66
C GLY A 14 -0.83 16.53 -13.64
N SER A 15 -0.65 15.79 -12.55
CA SER A 15 0.42 14.79 -12.43
C SER A 15 0.19 13.57 -13.32
N LEU A 16 -1.08 13.24 -13.65
CA LEU A 16 -1.42 12.10 -14.51
C LEU A 16 -0.68 12.13 -15.84
N LYS A 17 -0.75 13.24 -16.56
CA LYS A 17 -0.05 13.39 -17.87
C LYS A 17 1.45 13.21 -17.76
N ARG A 18 2.05 13.60 -16.62
CA ARG A 18 3.48 13.39 -16.38
C ARG A 18 3.78 11.92 -16.12
N ALA A 19 2.93 11.26 -15.33
CA ALA A 19 3.06 9.83 -15.06
C ALA A 19 2.87 8.97 -16.31
N GLU A 20 1.89 9.29 -17.17
CA GLU A 20 1.67 8.64 -18.46
C GLU A 20 2.92 8.74 -19.35
N LYS A 21 3.43 9.96 -19.58
CA LYS A 21 4.64 10.19 -20.36
C LYS A 21 5.87 9.47 -19.80
N LEU A 22 5.99 9.43 -18.47
CA LEU A 22 7.11 8.75 -17.82
C LEU A 22 7.00 7.23 -18.00
N SER A 23 5.81 6.66 -17.86
CA SER A 23 5.58 5.23 -18.06
C SER A 23 5.89 4.80 -19.51
N GLU A 24 5.49 5.62 -20.49
CA GLU A 24 5.83 5.42 -21.90
C GLU A 24 7.35 5.49 -22.12
N HIS A 25 7.99 6.54 -21.61
CA HIS A 25 9.44 6.74 -21.76
C HIS A 25 10.25 5.59 -21.15
N LEU A 26 9.81 5.08 -20.00
CA LEU A 26 10.45 3.96 -19.29
C LEU A 26 9.99 2.58 -19.80
N ASN A 27 9.06 2.54 -20.75
CA ASN A 27 8.45 1.31 -21.26
C ASN A 27 7.89 0.42 -20.15
N VAL A 28 7.24 1.04 -19.16
CA VAL A 28 6.55 0.36 -18.06
C VAL A 28 5.06 0.23 -18.39
N LYS A 29 4.56 -1.00 -18.44
CA LYS A 29 3.13 -1.23 -18.64
C LYS A 29 2.36 -0.73 -17.40
N THR A 30 1.69 0.41 -17.57
CA THR A 30 0.97 1.08 -16.49
C THR A 30 -0.50 1.22 -16.85
N THR A 31 -1.38 0.87 -15.90
CA THR A 31 -2.82 1.12 -15.98
C THR A 31 -3.17 2.25 -15.01
N PHE A 32 -3.88 3.27 -15.50
CA PHE A 32 -4.40 4.38 -14.70
C PHE A 32 -5.91 4.24 -14.60
N THR A 33 -6.43 3.96 -13.40
CA THR A 33 -7.87 3.64 -13.21
C THR A 33 -8.73 4.86 -12.93
N GLY A 34 -8.13 5.98 -12.56
CA GLY A 34 -8.87 7.07 -11.93
C GLY A 34 -9.39 6.67 -10.54
N LYS A 35 -10.43 7.38 -10.07
CA LYS A 35 -11.07 7.08 -8.78
C LYS A 35 -11.90 5.80 -8.89
N LEU A 36 -11.71 4.87 -7.98
CA LEU A 36 -12.51 3.65 -7.86
C LEU A 36 -13.44 3.73 -6.64
N ASP A 37 -14.58 3.06 -6.72
CA ASP A 37 -15.38 2.73 -5.55
C ASP A 37 -14.79 1.53 -4.79
N LYS A 38 -15.32 1.24 -3.60
CA LYS A 38 -14.79 0.17 -2.73
C LYS A 38 -14.93 -1.23 -3.34
N ALA A 39 -15.98 -1.48 -4.09
CA ALA A 39 -16.20 -2.79 -4.73
C ALA A 39 -15.18 -3.00 -5.86
N SER A 40 -14.99 -2.00 -6.70
CA SER A 40 -14.01 -2.02 -7.79
C SER A 40 -12.57 -2.11 -7.25
N TRP A 41 -12.26 -1.39 -6.17
CA TRP A 41 -10.95 -1.48 -5.50
C TRP A 41 -10.67 -2.91 -4.99
N ARG A 42 -11.65 -3.53 -4.33
CA ARG A 42 -11.54 -4.91 -3.86
C ARG A 42 -11.30 -5.88 -5.01
N SER A 43 -12.12 -5.80 -6.07
CA SER A 43 -11.96 -6.66 -7.24
C SER A 43 -10.62 -6.46 -7.95
N LEU A 44 -10.13 -5.21 -8.00
CA LEU A 44 -8.82 -4.91 -8.56
C LEU A 44 -7.70 -5.57 -7.75
N SER A 45 -7.80 -5.55 -6.42
CA SER A 45 -6.76 -6.10 -5.53
C SER A 45 -6.55 -7.59 -5.70
N ASP A 46 -7.59 -8.35 -6.09
CA ASP A 46 -7.52 -9.80 -6.33
C ASP A 46 -6.55 -10.17 -7.46
N ASN A 47 -6.24 -9.22 -8.35
CA ASN A 47 -5.35 -9.41 -9.49
C ASN A 47 -3.96 -8.78 -9.29
N HIS A 48 -3.64 -8.32 -8.09
CA HIS A 48 -2.37 -7.67 -7.76
C HIS A 48 -1.67 -8.39 -6.60
N ASN A 49 -0.35 -8.27 -6.56
CA ASN A 49 0.47 -9.02 -5.63
C ASN A 49 1.12 -8.17 -4.53
N ILE A 50 1.27 -6.87 -4.76
CA ILE A 50 1.96 -5.95 -3.85
C ILE A 50 1.27 -4.59 -3.91
N PHE A 51 1.02 -3.98 -2.76
CA PHE A 51 0.60 -2.59 -2.66
C PHE A 51 1.81 -1.70 -2.38
N ILE A 52 1.93 -0.61 -3.16
CA ILE A 52 3.04 0.35 -3.03
C ILE A 52 2.48 1.69 -2.61
N ASN A 53 3.04 2.27 -1.55
CA ASN A 53 2.77 3.62 -1.10
C ASN A 53 4.04 4.46 -1.13
N THR A 54 4.06 5.52 -1.96
CA THR A 54 5.23 6.38 -2.17
C THR A 54 5.05 7.77 -1.59
N THR A 55 4.15 7.93 -0.61
CA THR A 55 3.86 9.23 -0.02
C THR A 55 5.08 9.85 0.64
N ASN A 56 5.20 11.18 0.58
CA ASN A 56 6.23 11.93 1.31
C ASN A 56 5.73 12.44 2.67
N PHE A 57 4.43 12.41 2.90
CA PHE A 57 3.80 12.79 4.16
C PHE A 57 2.43 12.16 4.27
N ASP A 58 2.20 11.41 5.34
CA ASP A 58 0.89 10.89 5.72
C ASP A 58 0.89 10.52 7.21
N ASN A 59 -0.22 10.68 7.88
CA ASN A 59 -0.35 10.26 9.28
C ASN A 59 -0.76 8.78 9.38
N THR A 60 -1.86 8.42 8.72
CA THR A 60 -2.40 7.05 8.73
C THR A 60 -3.25 6.85 7.48
N PRO A 61 -2.64 6.48 6.34
CA PRO A 61 -3.36 6.35 5.08
C PRO A 61 -4.31 5.17 5.12
N VAL A 62 -5.59 5.49 4.91
CA VAL A 62 -6.67 4.49 4.85
C VAL A 62 -6.40 3.46 3.75
N SER A 63 -5.80 3.89 2.63
CA SER A 63 -5.45 2.99 1.52
C SER A 63 -4.46 1.89 1.91
N VAL A 64 -3.53 2.18 2.82
CA VAL A 64 -2.59 1.19 3.35
C VAL A 64 -3.31 0.20 4.26
N ILE A 65 -4.17 0.69 5.17
CA ILE A 65 -4.99 -0.17 6.03
C ILE A 65 -5.88 -1.08 5.18
N GLU A 66 -6.50 -0.55 4.13
CA GLU A 66 -7.33 -1.33 3.21
C GLU A 66 -6.53 -2.38 2.46
N ALA A 67 -5.33 -2.05 1.98
CA ALA A 67 -4.44 -3.02 1.33
C ALA A 67 -4.05 -4.16 2.27
N MET A 68 -3.69 -3.84 3.51
CA MET A 68 -3.40 -4.82 4.56
C MET A 68 -4.63 -5.71 4.84
N ALA A 69 -5.83 -5.13 4.93
CA ALA A 69 -7.08 -5.86 5.14
C ALA A 69 -7.45 -6.76 3.95
N LEU A 70 -7.07 -6.39 2.74
CA LEU A 70 -7.26 -7.19 1.53
C LEU A 70 -6.18 -8.28 1.36
N GLY A 71 -5.18 -8.32 2.24
CA GLY A 71 -4.13 -9.32 2.20
C GLY A 71 -3.01 -9.02 1.20
N LEU A 72 -2.88 -7.77 0.76
CA LEU A 72 -1.75 -7.35 -0.05
C LEU A 72 -0.54 -7.04 0.85
N PRO A 73 0.63 -7.64 0.61
CA PRO A 73 1.85 -7.19 1.25
C PRO A 73 2.16 -5.75 0.83
N VAL A 74 2.50 -4.91 1.80
CA VAL A 74 2.70 -3.47 1.61
C VAL A 74 4.19 -3.13 1.59
N VAL A 75 4.60 -2.31 0.62
CA VAL A 75 5.87 -1.57 0.63
C VAL A 75 5.55 -0.09 0.71
N SER A 76 6.04 0.60 1.74
CA SER A 76 5.76 2.02 1.95
C SER A 76 7.01 2.81 2.28
N THR A 77 6.96 4.10 2.00
CA THR A 77 7.94 5.05 2.52
C THR A 77 7.82 5.18 4.04
N ASN A 78 8.95 5.27 4.72
CA ASN A 78 9.04 5.45 6.17
C ASN A 78 8.90 6.93 6.53
N VAL A 79 7.66 7.44 6.55
CA VAL A 79 7.33 8.84 6.83
C VAL A 79 6.11 8.96 7.73
N GLY A 80 6.03 10.05 8.49
CA GLY A 80 4.86 10.40 9.29
C GLY A 80 4.42 9.29 10.23
N GLY A 81 3.17 8.84 10.07
CA GLY A 81 2.58 7.77 10.87
C GLY A 81 2.86 6.34 10.40
N MET A 82 3.56 6.15 9.25
CA MET A 82 3.85 4.81 8.72
C MET A 82 4.52 3.87 9.71
N PRO A 83 5.55 4.27 10.49
CA PRO A 83 6.20 3.39 11.46
C PRO A 83 5.31 2.95 12.63
N TYR A 84 4.19 3.64 12.87
CA TYR A 84 3.19 3.22 13.86
C TYR A 84 2.15 2.25 13.28
N LEU A 85 2.00 2.25 11.94
CA LEU A 85 1.07 1.37 11.23
C LEU A 85 1.76 0.11 10.72
N ILE A 86 3.03 0.21 10.31
CA ILE A 86 3.79 -0.89 9.70
C ILE A 86 5.01 -1.19 10.55
N GLU A 87 5.10 -2.41 11.04
CA GLU A 87 6.33 -2.97 11.63
C GLU A 87 7.19 -3.55 10.51
N ASP A 88 8.35 -2.90 10.26
CA ASP A 88 9.23 -3.24 9.14
C ASP A 88 9.70 -4.69 9.16
N GLY A 89 9.53 -5.37 8.06
CA GLY A 89 9.86 -6.80 7.89
C GLY A 89 8.84 -7.76 8.49
N ILE A 90 7.82 -7.28 9.23
CA ILE A 90 6.82 -8.12 9.92
C ILE A 90 5.43 -7.93 9.32
N THR A 91 4.95 -6.69 9.22
CA THR A 91 3.61 -6.38 8.67
C THR A 91 3.65 -5.58 7.37
N GLY A 92 4.85 -5.27 6.88
CA GLY A 92 5.14 -4.57 5.64
C GLY A 92 6.62 -4.32 5.49
N LEU A 93 7.03 -3.63 4.43
CA LEU A 93 8.39 -3.16 4.27
C LEU A 93 8.41 -1.64 4.22
N LEU A 94 9.29 -1.03 5.01
CA LEU A 94 9.48 0.41 5.06
C LEU A 94 10.81 0.79 4.40
N VAL A 95 10.77 1.81 3.53
CA VAL A 95 11.94 2.31 2.81
C VAL A 95 12.09 3.81 3.03
N PRO A 96 13.30 4.37 2.93
CA PRO A 96 13.50 5.82 3.00
C PRO A 96 12.69 6.55 1.91
N PRO A 97 12.12 7.73 2.21
CA PRO A 97 11.45 8.56 1.19
C PRO A 97 12.45 9.02 0.13
N ASN A 98 11.94 9.28 -1.08
CA ASN A 98 12.74 9.72 -2.23
C ASN A 98 13.89 8.75 -2.60
N ASN A 99 13.76 7.47 -2.28
CA ASN A 99 14.74 6.45 -2.60
C ASN A 99 14.11 5.32 -3.44
N SER A 100 14.10 5.53 -4.76
CA SER A 100 13.55 4.56 -5.71
C SER A 100 14.31 3.23 -5.73
N GLU A 101 15.61 3.25 -5.46
CA GLU A 101 16.43 2.04 -5.40
C GLU A 101 16.02 1.16 -4.20
N ALA A 102 15.82 1.76 -3.03
CA ALA A 102 15.36 1.04 -1.84
C ALA A 102 13.93 0.48 -2.07
N MET A 103 13.05 1.25 -2.69
CA MET A 103 11.70 0.80 -3.06
C MET A 103 11.75 -0.40 -3.99
N THR A 104 12.56 -0.34 -5.05
CA THR A 104 12.75 -1.43 -6.00
C THR A 104 13.27 -2.70 -5.30
N LYS A 105 14.30 -2.58 -4.47
CA LYS A 105 14.84 -3.71 -3.72
C LYS A 105 13.82 -4.35 -2.78
N ALA A 106 12.97 -3.54 -2.13
CA ALA A 106 11.91 -4.06 -1.28
C ALA A 106 10.84 -4.83 -2.08
N ILE A 107 10.45 -4.31 -3.25
CA ILE A 107 9.52 -4.99 -4.16
C ILE A 107 10.13 -6.30 -4.66
N GLU A 108 11.37 -6.28 -5.13
CA GLU A 108 12.09 -7.47 -5.60
C GLU A 108 12.24 -8.53 -4.52
N LYS A 109 12.46 -8.11 -3.27
CA LYS A 109 12.50 -9.01 -2.11
C LYS A 109 11.19 -9.75 -1.91
N LEU A 110 10.05 -9.11 -2.07
CA LEU A 110 8.73 -9.76 -1.98
C LEU A 110 8.46 -10.67 -3.18
N ILE A 111 8.82 -10.25 -4.40
CA ILE A 111 8.64 -11.04 -5.62
C ILE A 111 9.49 -12.31 -5.58
N SER A 112 10.72 -12.20 -5.13
CA SER A 112 11.67 -13.32 -5.06
C SER A 112 11.46 -14.26 -3.86
N ASN A 113 10.67 -13.83 -2.86
CA ASN A 113 10.39 -14.61 -1.67
C ASN A 113 8.88 -14.65 -1.36
N PRO A 114 8.11 -15.51 -2.05
CA PRO A 114 6.66 -15.64 -1.82
C PRO A 114 6.28 -16.04 -0.39
N ALA A 115 7.14 -16.78 0.30
CA ALA A 115 6.90 -17.16 1.70
C ALA A 115 6.96 -15.95 2.63
N LEU A 116 7.91 -15.03 2.42
CA LEU A 116 7.97 -13.77 3.13
C LEU A 116 6.75 -12.89 2.82
N ALA A 117 6.38 -12.77 1.56
CA ALA A 117 5.22 -12.00 1.14
C ALA A 117 3.94 -12.51 1.81
N ALA A 118 3.73 -13.83 1.83
CA ALA A 118 2.58 -14.45 2.51
C ALA A 118 2.61 -14.20 4.03
N THR A 119 3.76 -14.33 4.68
CA THR A 119 3.90 -14.08 6.12
C THR A 119 3.56 -12.63 6.46
N ILE A 120 4.11 -11.67 5.72
CA ILE A 120 3.83 -10.24 5.89
C ILE A 120 2.33 -9.95 5.70
N SER A 121 1.72 -10.51 4.65
CA SER A 121 0.30 -10.35 4.36
C SER A 121 -0.59 -10.84 5.51
N ILE A 122 -0.31 -12.04 6.04
CA ILE A 122 -1.07 -12.62 7.16
C ILE A 122 -0.92 -11.76 8.42
N ASN A 123 0.30 -11.34 8.76
CA ASN A 123 0.56 -10.51 9.92
C ASN A 123 -0.10 -9.13 9.79
N ALA A 124 0.01 -8.50 8.62
CA ALA A 124 -0.62 -7.22 8.31
C ALA A 124 -2.14 -7.29 8.47
N ARG A 125 -2.77 -8.31 7.90
CA ARG A 125 -4.20 -8.55 8.03
C ARG A 125 -4.63 -8.66 9.48
N LYS A 126 -3.94 -9.50 10.26
CA LYS A 126 -4.23 -9.70 11.70
C LYS A 126 -4.11 -8.40 12.48
N GLN A 127 -3.14 -7.55 12.15
CA GLN A 127 -2.96 -6.26 12.82
C GLN A 127 -4.13 -5.32 12.56
N VAL A 128 -4.59 -5.19 11.32
CA VAL A 128 -5.65 -4.24 10.97
C VAL A 128 -7.05 -4.71 11.38
N GLU A 129 -7.24 -5.98 11.68
CA GLU A 129 -8.48 -6.49 12.28
C GLU A 129 -8.77 -5.80 13.64
N ALA A 130 -7.74 -5.34 14.36
CA ALA A 130 -7.90 -4.56 15.58
C ALA A 130 -8.51 -3.16 15.34
N PHE A 131 -8.55 -2.69 14.11
CA PHE A 131 -9.15 -1.40 13.72
C PHE A 131 -10.64 -1.52 13.35
N ASP A 132 -11.21 -2.73 13.44
CA ASP A 132 -12.63 -2.93 13.23
C ASP A 132 -13.46 -2.08 14.18
N TRP A 133 -14.54 -1.48 13.66
CA TRP A 133 -15.41 -0.60 14.43
C TRP A 133 -15.98 -1.28 15.67
N ASP A 134 -16.31 -2.56 15.58
CA ASP A 134 -16.83 -3.32 16.69
C ASP A 134 -15.83 -3.47 17.85
N ILE A 135 -14.54 -3.35 17.56
CA ILE A 135 -13.47 -3.32 18.56
C ILE A 135 -13.23 -1.89 19.04
N VAL A 136 -13.01 -0.96 18.11
CA VAL A 136 -12.60 0.42 18.40
C VAL A 136 -13.68 1.20 19.15
N LYS A 137 -14.97 0.99 18.84
CA LYS A 137 -16.08 1.66 19.53
C LYS A 137 -16.05 1.47 21.06
N HIS A 138 -15.62 0.29 21.53
CA HIS A 138 -15.53 0.02 22.98
C HIS A 138 -14.39 0.78 23.64
N GLN A 139 -13.31 1.06 22.92
CA GLN A 139 -12.21 1.88 23.41
C GLN A 139 -12.66 3.35 23.55
N TRP A 140 -13.36 3.88 22.54
CA TRP A 140 -13.95 5.21 22.59
C TRP A 140 -14.93 5.38 23.75
N LEU A 141 -15.81 4.41 23.96
CA LEU A 141 -16.78 4.45 25.08
C LEU A 141 -16.11 4.47 26.46
N LYS A 142 -14.89 3.93 26.59
CA LYS A 142 -14.13 4.01 27.84
C LYS A 142 -13.50 5.39 28.06
N LEU A 143 -13.12 6.07 26.98
CA LEU A 143 -12.50 7.40 27.07
C LEU A 143 -13.53 8.52 27.28
N LEU A 144 -14.77 8.31 26.85
CA LEU A 144 -15.85 9.30 26.93
C LEU A 144 -16.67 9.22 28.24
N LYS A 145 -16.35 8.31 29.15
CA LYS A 145 -16.91 8.21 30.49
C LYS A 145 -16.05 8.97 31.52
#